data_d84cff8609e8053b4b44c6703d869832
#
_entry.id   d84cff8609e8053b4b44c6703d869832
#
_cell.length_a   1.000
_cell.length_b   1.000
_cell.length_c   1.000
_cell.angle_alpha   90.00
_cell.angle_beta   90.00
_cell.angle_gamma   90.00
#
_symmetry.space_group_name_H-M   'P 1'
#
loop_
_entity.id
_entity.type
_entity.pdbx_description
1 polymer ?
#
loop_
_entity_poly.entity_id
_entity_poly.type
_entity_poly.pdbx_seq_one_letter_code
_entity_poly.pdbx_strand_id
1 'polypeptide(L)'
;WDVDSAHDRLFSVTASKISISAQPTSAEISWGTVPDAEYYVIEYSTDSLYDEIEIGGTQHSVVLGEDKSIVETPYVITGLQGETKYFLRMKSMSSVKADSKWTYLEKYSFKTSAEQILNEVASITGESAVLSWTEGAEVTSLKLAEAKDDVEEVDTTYIELDAAAVAASSYTLTGLTPKTKYSVSIYNGDVKRGTRTFTTTESYPAGYDIVNVSDADMLNDIFTNPANYIQDNGGNVVLVFANGSTTDYMGESMELTIPADFKSVIFWGESGDTKPVFMPKGLSMAGSHDLIRFYNLDLQNTSSANDYIVNFNVEGTVGEILIDNCNISKTRGVVRVQSDGAKGSIGSINIDNCVLTDIGSYGVLQTKVSGFTL
;
A
#
# COMPACT_ATOMS: atom_id res chain seq x y z
N TRP A 1 -57.61 -26.91 -24.02
CA TRP A 1 -56.37 -26.60 -24.77
C TRP A 1 -55.79 -27.97 -25.12
N ASP A 2 -56.04 -28.44 -26.38
CA ASP A 2 -55.34 -29.59 -26.92
C ASP A 2 -53.85 -29.17 -27.04
N VAL A 3 -53.02 -29.80 -26.25
CA VAL A 3 -51.56 -29.68 -26.41
C VAL A 3 -51.25 -30.48 -27.68
N ASP A 4 -50.92 -29.79 -28.76
CA ASP A 4 -50.43 -30.41 -29.98
C ASP A 4 -49.20 -31.25 -29.68
N SER A 5 -49.38 -32.56 -29.56
CA SER A 5 -48.32 -33.52 -29.27
C SER A 5 -47.32 -33.71 -30.43
N ALA A 6 -47.61 -33.07 -31.56
CA ALA A 6 -46.82 -33.11 -32.80
C ALA A 6 -45.92 -31.85 -32.98
N HIS A 7 -45.54 -31.16 -31.93
CA HIS A 7 -44.61 -30.03 -32.04
C HIS A 7 -43.23 -30.58 -32.42
N ASP A 8 -42.86 -30.38 -33.67
CA ASP A 8 -41.58 -30.88 -34.23
C ASP A 8 -40.35 -30.16 -33.70
N ARG A 9 -40.53 -29.13 -32.87
CA ARG A 9 -39.45 -28.28 -32.30
C ARG A 9 -39.52 -28.22 -30.77
N LEU A 10 -38.36 -28.23 -30.13
CA LEU A 10 -38.27 -28.01 -28.70
C LEU A 10 -38.68 -26.59 -28.28
N PHE A 11 -39.20 -26.47 -27.08
CA PHE A 11 -39.38 -25.16 -26.45
C PHE A 11 -38.04 -24.51 -26.14
N SER A 12 -37.96 -23.20 -26.27
CA SER A 12 -36.82 -22.42 -25.82
C SER A 12 -36.77 -22.39 -24.29
N VAL A 13 -35.59 -22.28 -23.74
CA VAL A 13 -35.36 -22.01 -22.32
C VAL A 13 -36.11 -20.72 -21.95
N THR A 14 -36.85 -20.73 -20.85
CA THR A 14 -37.61 -19.54 -20.43
C THR A 14 -36.66 -18.48 -19.87
N ALA A 15 -36.59 -17.31 -20.49
CA ALA A 15 -35.69 -16.23 -20.13
C ALA A 15 -35.76 -15.84 -18.64
N SER A 16 -36.99 -15.75 -18.07
CA SER A 16 -37.19 -15.42 -16.65
C SER A 16 -36.68 -16.48 -15.65
N LYS A 17 -36.30 -17.66 -16.14
CA LYS A 17 -35.69 -18.74 -15.32
C LYS A 17 -34.20 -18.88 -15.52
N ILE A 18 -33.58 -17.99 -16.29
CA ILE A 18 -32.14 -17.95 -16.41
C ILE A 18 -31.60 -17.00 -15.32
N SER A 19 -30.63 -17.46 -14.54
CA SER A 19 -29.85 -16.62 -13.63
C SER A 19 -28.39 -16.81 -13.89
N ILE A 20 -27.62 -15.72 -13.74
CA ILE A 20 -26.18 -15.68 -13.97
C ILE A 20 -25.51 -15.11 -12.73
N SER A 21 -24.59 -15.89 -12.13
CA SER A 21 -23.75 -15.48 -11.01
C SER A 21 -22.32 -15.33 -11.51
N ALA A 22 -21.91 -14.09 -11.81
CA ALA A 22 -20.60 -13.78 -12.36
C ALA A 22 -19.58 -13.59 -11.24
N GLN A 23 -18.40 -14.19 -11.43
CA GLN A 23 -17.19 -14.08 -10.64
C GLN A 23 -16.10 -13.38 -11.48
N PRO A 24 -14.90 -13.09 -10.96
CA PRO A 24 -13.85 -12.42 -11.76
C PRO A 24 -13.49 -13.16 -13.05
N THR A 25 -13.40 -14.49 -13.03
CA THR A 25 -12.94 -15.29 -14.17
C THR A 25 -13.89 -16.43 -14.54
N SER A 26 -15.09 -16.44 -13.98
CA SER A 26 -16.11 -17.46 -14.24
C SER A 26 -17.52 -16.90 -14.13
N ALA A 27 -18.50 -17.66 -14.65
CA ALA A 27 -19.91 -17.37 -14.43
C ALA A 27 -20.68 -18.68 -14.30
N GLU A 28 -21.48 -18.80 -13.26
CA GLU A 28 -22.45 -19.90 -13.10
C GLU A 28 -23.77 -19.50 -13.76
N ILE A 29 -24.22 -20.32 -14.69
CA ILE A 29 -25.47 -20.13 -15.44
C ILE A 29 -26.45 -21.18 -14.98
N SER A 30 -27.59 -20.77 -14.44
CA SER A 30 -28.69 -21.66 -14.08
C SER A 30 -29.90 -21.36 -14.96
N TRP A 31 -30.67 -22.39 -15.30
CA TRP A 31 -31.91 -22.26 -16.09
C TRP A 31 -32.98 -23.29 -15.71
N GLY A 32 -34.19 -23.07 -16.16
CA GLY A 32 -35.27 -24.07 -16.06
C GLY A 32 -35.10 -25.12 -17.14
N THR A 33 -35.15 -26.41 -16.77
CA THR A 33 -35.12 -27.54 -17.72
C THR A 33 -36.26 -27.49 -18.71
N VAL A 34 -35.99 -27.90 -19.94
CA VAL A 34 -36.98 -27.98 -21.03
C VAL A 34 -37.36 -29.43 -21.24
N PRO A 35 -38.68 -29.78 -21.27
CA PRO A 35 -39.12 -31.15 -21.60
C PRO A 35 -38.57 -31.62 -22.94
N ASP A 36 -38.13 -32.86 -23.01
CA ASP A 36 -37.57 -33.52 -24.20
C ASP A 36 -36.21 -32.94 -24.68
N ALA A 37 -35.63 -31.97 -23.98
CA ALA A 37 -34.26 -31.55 -24.23
C ALA A 37 -33.28 -32.60 -23.71
N GLU A 38 -32.35 -33.00 -24.56
CA GLU A 38 -31.29 -33.94 -24.22
C GLU A 38 -30.03 -33.20 -23.74
N TYR A 39 -29.75 -32.02 -24.30
CA TYR A 39 -28.62 -31.17 -23.95
C TYR A 39 -28.93 -29.71 -24.32
N TYR A 40 -28.00 -28.84 -23.96
CA TYR A 40 -28.10 -27.41 -24.24
C TYR A 40 -26.83 -26.91 -24.94
N VAL A 41 -26.99 -25.90 -25.79
CA VAL A 41 -25.88 -25.15 -26.37
C VAL A 41 -25.93 -23.74 -25.80
N ILE A 42 -24.79 -23.30 -25.29
CA ILE A 42 -24.57 -21.95 -24.75
C ILE A 42 -23.54 -21.24 -25.62
N GLU A 43 -23.86 -20.06 -26.08
CA GLU A 43 -22.91 -19.19 -26.76
C GLU A 43 -22.78 -17.89 -25.96
N TYR A 44 -21.55 -17.47 -25.73
CA TYR A 44 -21.22 -16.19 -25.09
C TYR A 44 -20.17 -15.43 -25.89
N SER A 45 -20.19 -14.11 -25.80
CA SER A 45 -19.28 -13.21 -26.52
C SER A 45 -19.17 -11.88 -25.82
N THR A 46 -18.06 -11.15 -26.05
CA THR A 46 -17.99 -9.72 -25.75
C THR A 46 -18.74 -8.86 -26.76
N ASP A 47 -19.04 -9.42 -27.93
CA ASP A 47 -19.89 -8.81 -28.94
C ASP A 47 -21.37 -9.13 -28.68
N SER A 48 -22.27 -8.23 -29.11
CA SER A 48 -23.69 -8.46 -28.98
C SER A 48 -24.17 -9.69 -29.78
N LEU A 49 -24.99 -10.51 -29.15
CA LEU A 49 -25.56 -11.71 -29.77
C LEU A 49 -27.06 -11.53 -30.03
N TYR A 50 -27.50 -11.75 -31.27
CA TYR A 50 -28.89 -11.68 -31.72
C TYR A 50 -29.30 -12.97 -32.42
N ASP A 51 -30.61 -13.16 -32.66
CA ASP A 51 -31.16 -14.36 -33.32
C ASP A 51 -30.64 -14.58 -34.74
N GLU A 52 -30.37 -13.48 -35.48
CA GLU A 52 -29.96 -13.51 -36.88
C GLU A 52 -28.44 -13.81 -37.03
N ILE A 53 -27.68 -13.77 -35.96
CA ILE A 53 -26.28 -14.10 -36.00
C ILE A 53 -26.10 -15.61 -36.02
N GLU A 54 -25.36 -16.13 -36.99
CA GLU A 54 -25.00 -17.54 -37.05
C GLU A 54 -24.24 -17.96 -35.76
N ILE A 55 -24.31 -19.25 -35.42
CA ILE A 55 -23.54 -19.79 -34.29
C ILE A 55 -22.06 -19.59 -34.52
N GLY A 56 -21.35 -19.05 -33.50
CA GLY A 56 -19.92 -18.68 -33.65
C GLY A 56 -19.68 -17.51 -34.58
N GLY A 57 -20.70 -16.75 -34.99
CA GLY A 57 -20.62 -15.74 -36.05
C GLY A 57 -20.00 -14.39 -35.63
N THR A 58 -19.70 -14.16 -34.35
CA THR A 58 -18.94 -12.95 -33.92
C THR A 58 -17.46 -13.28 -33.70
N GLN A 59 -16.62 -12.27 -33.75
CA GLN A 59 -15.16 -12.45 -33.61
C GLN A 59 -14.79 -13.07 -32.26
N HIS A 60 -15.56 -12.78 -31.22
CA HIS A 60 -15.26 -13.20 -29.84
C HIS A 60 -16.25 -14.25 -29.32
N SER A 61 -17.00 -14.90 -30.18
CA SER A 61 -17.92 -15.95 -29.80
C SER A 61 -17.21 -17.20 -29.32
N VAL A 62 -17.68 -17.73 -28.20
CA VAL A 62 -17.35 -19.06 -27.69
C VAL A 62 -18.62 -19.88 -27.61
N VAL A 63 -18.63 -21.05 -28.23
CA VAL A 63 -19.77 -21.97 -28.26
C VAL A 63 -19.46 -23.20 -27.42
N LEU A 64 -20.36 -23.54 -26.51
CA LEU A 64 -20.25 -24.65 -25.58
C LEU A 64 -21.43 -25.60 -25.75
N GLY A 65 -21.24 -26.91 -25.53
CA GLY A 65 -22.27 -27.92 -25.52
C GLY A 65 -22.64 -28.51 -26.90
N GLU A 66 -21.95 -28.15 -28.01
CA GLU A 66 -22.13 -28.80 -29.31
C GLU A 66 -21.70 -30.28 -29.28
N ASP A 67 -20.77 -30.62 -28.37
CA ASP A 67 -20.34 -31.99 -28.06
C ASP A 67 -21.33 -32.78 -27.18
N LYS A 68 -22.50 -32.20 -26.90
CA LYS A 68 -23.53 -32.72 -26.00
C LYS A 68 -23.13 -32.83 -24.53
N SER A 69 -22.15 -32.10 -24.11
CA SER A 69 -21.60 -32.14 -22.72
C SER A 69 -22.52 -31.42 -21.71
N ILE A 70 -23.33 -30.45 -22.13
CA ILE A 70 -24.16 -29.65 -21.23
C ILE A 70 -25.55 -30.28 -21.12
N VAL A 71 -25.72 -31.20 -20.17
CA VAL A 71 -26.98 -31.97 -19.99
C VAL A 71 -27.79 -31.53 -18.78
N GLU A 72 -27.19 -30.78 -17.87
CA GLU A 72 -27.82 -30.36 -16.62
C GLU A 72 -27.50 -28.89 -16.28
N THR A 73 -28.25 -28.33 -15.35
CA THR A 73 -28.14 -26.99 -14.80
C THR A 73 -27.85 -27.08 -13.30
N PRO A 74 -26.99 -26.21 -12.68
CA PRO A 74 -26.27 -25.12 -13.31
C PRO A 74 -25.02 -25.59 -14.10
N TYR A 75 -24.55 -24.72 -14.99
CA TYR A 75 -23.27 -24.90 -15.70
C TYR A 75 -22.33 -23.75 -15.42
N VAL A 76 -21.04 -24.04 -15.24
CA VAL A 76 -20.01 -23.01 -14.92
C VAL A 76 -19.13 -22.76 -16.14
N ILE A 77 -19.18 -21.55 -16.66
CA ILE A 77 -18.25 -21.04 -17.66
C ILE A 77 -16.99 -20.56 -16.92
N THR A 78 -15.82 -20.97 -17.39
CA THR A 78 -14.52 -20.57 -16.83
C THR A 78 -13.65 -19.87 -17.88
N GLY A 79 -12.54 -19.24 -17.46
CA GLY A 79 -11.62 -18.55 -18.36
C GLY A 79 -12.14 -17.20 -18.86
N LEU A 80 -13.11 -16.62 -18.19
CA LEU A 80 -13.58 -15.26 -18.48
C LEU A 80 -12.55 -14.22 -18.03
N GLN A 81 -12.56 -13.06 -18.68
CA GLN A 81 -11.75 -11.91 -18.28
C GLN A 81 -12.47 -11.09 -17.21
N GLY A 82 -11.70 -10.55 -16.24
CA GLY A 82 -12.23 -9.66 -15.21
C GLY A 82 -12.73 -8.33 -15.80
N GLU A 83 -13.65 -7.67 -15.09
CA GLU A 83 -14.25 -6.38 -15.44
C GLU A 83 -14.90 -6.33 -16.84
N THR A 84 -15.15 -7.48 -17.44
CA THR A 84 -15.56 -7.62 -18.84
C THR A 84 -17.06 -7.89 -18.95
N LYS A 85 -17.72 -7.20 -19.87
CA LYS A 85 -19.13 -7.43 -20.20
C LYS A 85 -19.24 -8.52 -21.24
N TYR A 86 -20.11 -9.52 -20.96
CA TYR A 86 -20.43 -10.61 -21.85
C TYR A 86 -21.92 -10.63 -22.20
N PHE A 87 -22.21 -11.00 -23.41
CA PHE A 87 -23.57 -11.36 -23.89
C PHE A 87 -23.65 -12.88 -23.94
N LEU A 88 -24.85 -13.41 -23.68
CA LEU A 88 -25.09 -14.85 -23.65
C LEU A 88 -26.39 -15.17 -24.35
N ARG A 89 -26.42 -16.24 -25.15
CA ARG A 89 -27.63 -16.89 -25.66
C ARG A 89 -27.53 -18.39 -25.48
N MET A 90 -28.69 -19.05 -25.40
CA MET A 90 -28.75 -20.49 -25.24
C MET A 90 -29.94 -21.10 -25.94
N LYS A 91 -29.82 -22.36 -26.33
CA LYS A 91 -30.90 -23.15 -26.88
C LYS A 91 -30.90 -24.58 -26.36
N SER A 92 -32.09 -25.21 -26.37
CA SER A 92 -32.27 -26.63 -26.06
C SER A 92 -32.17 -27.47 -27.33
N MET A 93 -31.59 -28.66 -27.21
CA MET A 93 -31.21 -29.55 -28.28
C MET A 93 -31.79 -30.95 -28.04
N SER A 94 -32.14 -31.66 -29.13
CA SER A 94 -32.60 -33.05 -29.09
C SER A 94 -32.13 -33.79 -30.35
N SER A 95 -31.98 -35.09 -30.25
CA SER A 95 -31.66 -35.95 -31.39
C SER A 95 -32.89 -36.30 -32.23
N VAL A 96 -34.12 -36.09 -31.69
CA VAL A 96 -35.37 -36.49 -32.30
C VAL A 96 -36.30 -35.33 -32.64
N LYS A 97 -36.10 -34.17 -32.07
CA LYS A 97 -36.86 -32.94 -32.35
C LYS A 97 -35.96 -31.85 -32.88
N ALA A 98 -36.51 -30.94 -33.67
CA ALA A 98 -35.74 -29.75 -34.09
C ALA A 98 -35.36 -28.90 -32.88
N ASP A 99 -34.17 -28.28 -32.97
CA ASP A 99 -33.63 -27.38 -31.94
C ASP A 99 -34.61 -26.26 -31.58
N SER A 100 -34.59 -25.81 -30.36
CA SER A 100 -35.32 -24.60 -30.00
C SER A 100 -34.81 -23.37 -30.74
N LYS A 101 -35.59 -22.29 -30.72
CA LYS A 101 -35.03 -20.97 -30.99
C LYS A 101 -34.06 -20.57 -29.89
N TRP A 102 -33.16 -19.66 -30.20
CA TRP A 102 -32.29 -19.05 -29.19
C TRP A 102 -33.12 -18.31 -28.12
N THR A 103 -32.75 -18.47 -26.88
CA THR A 103 -33.08 -17.52 -25.83
C THR A 103 -31.88 -16.61 -25.67
N TYR A 104 -32.01 -15.41 -26.15
CA TYR A 104 -30.97 -14.37 -25.95
C TYR A 104 -31.50 -13.30 -25.02
N LEU A 105 -30.57 -12.64 -24.40
CA LEU A 105 -30.90 -11.83 -23.26
C LEU A 105 -30.27 -10.45 -23.51
N GLU A 106 -30.94 -9.61 -24.30
CA GLU A 106 -30.54 -8.20 -24.40
C GLU A 106 -30.42 -7.53 -23.02
N LYS A 107 -31.26 -8.01 -22.08
CA LYS A 107 -31.23 -7.60 -20.68
C LYS A 107 -30.21 -8.35 -19.85
N TYR A 108 -29.58 -9.40 -20.32
CA TYR A 108 -28.82 -10.35 -19.52
C TYR A 108 -27.35 -10.45 -19.97
N SER A 109 -26.87 -9.36 -20.57
CA SER A 109 -25.44 -9.19 -20.50
C SER A 109 -25.04 -9.21 -19.02
N PHE A 110 -24.03 -9.99 -18.68
CA PHE A 110 -23.45 -9.98 -17.35
C PHE A 110 -22.07 -9.34 -17.41
N LYS A 111 -21.61 -8.81 -16.29
CA LYS A 111 -20.26 -8.28 -16.16
C LYS A 111 -19.55 -9.05 -15.06
N THR A 112 -18.36 -9.55 -15.38
CA THR A 112 -17.45 -10.12 -14.39
C THR A 112 -16.94 -9.02 -13.44
N SER A 113 -16.66 -9.37 -12.21
CA SER A 113 -16.00 -8.47 -11.26
C SER A 113 -14.51 -8.35 -11.57
N ALA A 114 -13.84 -7.35 -10.95
CA ALA A 114 -12.41 -7.21 -11.07
C ALA A 114 -11.68 -8.42 -10.49
N GLU A 115 -10.69 -8.92 -11.19
CA GLU A 115 -9.75 -9.90 -10.64
C GLU A 115 -8.74 -9.21 -9.73
N GLN A 116 -8.33 -9.87 -8.66
CA GLN A 116 -7.32 -9.36 -7.74
C GLN A 116 -6.42 -10.48 -7.25
N ILE A 117 -5.31 -10.68 -7.97
CA ILE A 117 -4.28 -11.65 -7.59
C ILE A 117 -3.13 -11.02 -6.80
N LEU A 118 -2.96 -9.67 -6.85
CA LEU A 118 -1.95 -8.99 -6.05
C LEU A 118 -2.32 -9.02 -4.57
N ASN A 119 -1.39 -9.46 -3.75
CA ASN A 119 -1.45 -9.32 -2.29
C ASN A 119 -1.26 -7.85 -1.87
N GLU A 120 -1.41 -7.55 -0.59
CA GLU A 120 -1.03 -6.24 -0.06
C GLU A 120 0.47 -6.00 -0.29
N VAL A 121 0.83 -4.76 -0.62
CA VAL A 121 2.22 -4.39 -0.89
C VAL A 121 3.00 -4.38 0.43
N ALA A 122 4.15 -5.04 0.45
CA ALA A 122 4.95 -5.22 1.65
C ALA A 122 6.30 -4.49 1.56
N SER A 123 7.01 -4.39 2.69
CA SER A 123 8.37 -3.84 2.77
C SER A 123 8.54 -2.51 2.04
N ILE A 124 7.57 -1.60 2.25
CA ILE A 124 7.58 -0.29 1.61
C ILE A 124 8.65 0.58 2.27
N THR A 125 9.58 1.09 1.47
CA THR A 125 10.58 2.09 1.85
C THR A 125 10.38 3.39 1.07
N GLY A 126 11.30 4.35 1.19
CA GLY A 126 11.27 5.55 0.36
C GLY A 126 11.54 5.28 -1.12
N GLU A 127 12.27 4.22 -1.44
CA GLU A 127 12.77 3.97 -2.80
C GLU A 127 12.43 2.57 -3.33
N SER A 128 11.77 1.72 -2.52
CA SER A 128 11.42 0.35 -2.89
C SER A 128 10.11 -0.12 -2.27
N ALA A 129 9.53 -1.17 -2.87
CA ALA A 129 8.39 -1.90 -2.33
C ALA A 129 8.40 -3.35 -2.86
N VAL A 130 7.92 -4.29 -2.07
CA VAL A 130 7.83 -5.70 -2.46
C VAL A 130 6.39 -6.03 -2.85
N LEU A 131 6.23 -6.48 -4.08
CA LEU A 131 4.99 -7.03 -4.61
C LEU A 131 4.99 -8.54 -4.49
N SER A 132 3.84 -9.11 -4.21
CA SER A 132 3.60 -10.55 -4.34
C SER A 132 2.20 -10.80 -4.87
N TRP A 133 1.98 -11.98 -5.45
CA TRP A 133 0.70 -12.38 -6.00
C TRP A 133 0.41 -13.85 -5.76
N THR A 134 -0.78 -14.27 -6.12
CA THR A 134 -1.22 -15.67 -5.97
C THR A 134 -0.22 -16.61 -6.65
N GLU A 135 0.33 -17.55 -5.89
CA GLU A 135 1.30 -18.54 -6.36
C GLU A 135 0.77 -19.34 -7.55
N GLY A 136 1.61 -19.51 -8.56
CA GLY A 136 1.27 -20.25 -9.79
C GLY A 136 0.34 -19.50 -10.76
N ALA A 137 -0.05 -18.24 -10.45
CA ALA A 137 -0.82 -17.45 -11.40
C ALA A 137 0.04 -17.08 -12.62
N GLU A 138 -0.53 -17.23 -13.81
CA GLU A 138 0.11 -16.81 -15.05
C GLU A 138 0.14 -15.27 -15.13
N VAL A 139 1.35 -14.71 -15.20
CA VAL A 139 1.59 -13.27 -15.28
C VAL A 139 2.76 -12.97 -16.21
N THR A 140 2.73 -11.82 -16.86
CA THR A 140 3.76 -11.42 -17.83
C THR A 140 4.38 -10.08 -17.49
N SER A 141 3.62 -9.13 -16.96
CA SER A 141 4.10 -7.76 -16.77
C SER A 141 3.41 -7.02 -15.64
N LEU A 142 4.05 -5.92 -15.22
CA LEU A 142 3.51 -4.93 -14.31
C LEU A 142 3.39 -3.58 -15.02
N LYS A 143 2.38 -2.82 -14.64
CA LYS A 143 2.25 -1.40 -14.97
C LYS A 143 2.32 -0.63 -13.66
N LEU A 144 3.34 0.20 -13.50
CA LEU A 144 3.53 1.09 -12.36
C LEU A 144 3.29 2.53 -12.80
N ALA A 145 2.52 3.29 -12.05
CA ALA A 145 2.28 4.70 -12.30
C ALA A 145 2.19 5.49 -10.99
N GLU A 146 2.58 6.77 -11.01
CA GLU A 146 2.25 7.67 -9.89
C GLU A 146 0.74 7.93 -9.88
N ALA A 147 0.12 7.73 -8.71
CA ALA A 147 -1.30 7.96 -8.49
C ALA A 147 -1.50 9.36 -7.89
N LYS A 148 -1.93 10.33 -8.69
CA LYS A 148 -2.32 11.67 -8.22
C LYS A 148 -3.84 11.73 -8.10
N ASP A 149 -4.33 12.32 -7.02
CA ASP A 149 -5.76 12.53 -6.84
C ASP A 149 -6.27 13.46 -7.97
N ASP A 150 -7.36 13.08 -8.62
CA ASP A 150 -8.05 13.80 -9.71
C ASP A 150 -7.30 13.94 -11.07
N VAL A 151 -6.22 13.18 -11.31
CA VAL A 151 -5.50 13.21 -12.58
C VAL A 151 -5.32 11.79 -13.12
N GLU A 152 -5.31 11.62 -14.46
CA GLU A 152 -4.87 10.35 -15.07
C GLU A 152 -3.47 9.98 -14.59
N GLU A 153 -3.20 8.67 -14.50
CA GLU A 153 -1.91 8.12 -14.10
C GLU A 153 -0.77 8.79 -14.88
N VAL A 154 0.21 9.35 -14.17
CA VAL A 154 1.41 9.98 -14.75
C VAL A 154 2.63 9.12 -14.51
N ASP A 155 3.67 9.34 -15.30
CA ASP A 155 4.96 8.63 -15.21
C ASP A 155 4.81 7.11 -15.18
N THR A 156 4.07 6.60 -16.18
CA THR A 156 3.79 5.16 -16.30
C THR A 156 5.02 4.40 -16.77
N THR A 157 5.40 3.37 -16.02
CA THR A 157 6.46 2.42 -16.36
C THR A 157 5.88 1.02 -16.57
N TYR A 158 6.24 0.37 -17.67
CA TYR A 158 5.92 -1.04 -17.92
C TYR A 158 7.14 -1.89 -17.61
N ILE A 159 6.92 -2.97 -16.86
CA ILE A 159 7.97 -3.87 -16.36
C ILE A 159 7.62 -5.28 -16.82
N GLU A 160 8.44 -5.85 -17.70
CA GLU A 160 8.33 -7.26 -18.05
C GLU A 160 8.87 -8.14 -16.91
N LEU A 161 8.10 -9.14 -16.53
CA LEU A 161 8.49 -10.07 -15.47
C LEU A 161 9.38 -11.18 -16.05
N ASP A 162 10.54 -11.37 -15.46
CA ASP A 162 11.41 -12.48 -15.81
C ASP A 162 10.93 -13.81 -15.19
N ALA A 163 11.52 -14.91 -15.66
CA ALA A 163 11.14 -16.24 -15.19
C ALA A 163 11.39 -16.44 -13.69
N ALA A 164 12.36 -15.75 -13.10
CA ALA A 164 12.66 -15.85 -11.68
C ALA A 164 11.58 -15.16 -10.83
N ALA A 165 11.15 -13.97 -11.22
CA ALA A 165 10.05 -13.25 -10.57
C ALA A 165 8.73 -14.04 -10.66
N VAL A 166 8.42 -14.59 -11.84
CA VAL A 166 7.22 -15.42 -12.05
C VAL A 166 7.26 -16.66 -11.15
N ALA A 167 8.37 -17.37 -11.10
CA ALA A 167 8.54 -18.57 -10.26
C ALA A 167 8.45 -18.24 -8.76
N ALA A 168 8.98 -17.09 -8.33
CA ALA A 168 8.91 -16.61 -6.96
C ALA A 168 7.54 -16.03 -6.60
N SER A 169 6.67 -15.76 -7.58
CA SER A 169 5.41 -15.01 -7.42
C SER A 169 5.61 -13.68 -6.66
N SER A 170 6.74 -13.02 -6.91
CA SER A 170 7.16 -11.81 -6.21
C SER A 170 8.08 -10.95 -7.06
N TYR A 171 8.02 -9.64 -6.87
CA TYR A 171 8.89 -8.67 -7.53
C TYR A 171 9.19 -7.49 -6.60
N THR A 172 10.46 -7.05 -6.57
CA THR A 172 10.85 -5.86 -5.82
C THR A 172 10.93 -4.66 -6.77
N LEU A 173 10.05 -3.71 -6.55
CA LEU A 173 10.14 -2.39 -7.17
C LEU A 173 11.29 -1.62 -6.53
N THR A 174 12.11 -0.95 -7.35
CA THR A 174 13.24 -0.11 -6.92
C THR A 174 13.26 1.21 -7.69
N GLY A 175 14.00 2.20 -7.18
CA GLY A 175 14.09 3.52 -7.82
C GLY A 175 12.80 4.33 -7.72
N LEU A 176 11.99 4.06 -6.70
CA LEU A 176 10.78 4.82 -6.42
C LEU A 176 11.14 6.19 -5.83
N THR A 177 10.25 7.16 -6.01
CA THR A 177 10.34 8.48 -5.40
C THR A 177 9.77 8.44 -3.97
N PRO A 178 10.46 8.98 -2.96
CA PRO A 178 9.94 9.05 -1.60
C PRO A 178 8.64 9.87 -1.49
N LYS A 179 7.83 9.56 -0.46
CA LYS A 179 6.53 10.22 -0.17
C LYS A 179 5.59 10.28 -1.37
N THR A 180 5.68 9.30 -2.26
CA THR A 180 4.90 9.27 -3.51
C THR A 180 3.91 8.12 -3.50
N LYS A 181 2.66 8.41 -3.87
CA LYS A 181 1.61 7.41 -4.02
C LYS A 181 1.71 6.77 -5.40
N TYR A 182 1.74 5.45 -5.43
CA TYR A 182 1.80 4.64 -6.64
C TYR A 182 0.57 3.78 -6.82
N SER A 183 0.21 3.54 -8.08
CA SER A 183 -0.71 2.49 -8.51
C SER A 183 0.10 1.43 -9.27
N VAL A 184 -0.05 0.17 -8.92
CA VAL A 184 0.56 -0.94 -9.63
C VAL A 184 -0.50 -1.95 -10.07
N SER A 185 -0.48 -2.30 -11.35
CA SER A 185 -1.36 -3.33 -11.92
C SER A 185 -0.54 -4.49 -12.47
N ILE A 186 -1.03 -5.72 -12.33
CA ILE A 186 -0.41 -6.93 -12.83
C ILE A 186 -1.22 -7.49 -14.01
N TYR A 187 -0.53 -7.99 -15.03
CA TYR A 187 -1.11 -8.44 -16.30
C TYR A 187 -0.64 -9.84 -16.70
N ASN A 188 -1.50 -10.53 -17.45
CA ASN A 188 -1.13 -11.66 -18.31
C ASN A 188 -1.45 -11.26 -19.76
N GLY A 189 -0.43 -10.95 -20.58
CA GLY A 189 -0.62 -10.25 -21.85
C GLY A 189 -1.37 -8.93 -21.63
N ASP A 190 -2.48 -8.74 -22.33
CA ASP A 190 -3.33 -7.55 -22.20
C ASP A 190 -4.37 -7.64 -21.08
N VAL A 191 -4.48 -8.78 -20.41
CA VAL A 191 -5.50 -9.02 -19.39
C VAL A 191 -5.01 -8.56 -18.02
N LYS A 192 -5.67 -7.54 -17.47
CA LYS A 192 -5.40 -7.05 -16.11
C LYS A 192 -5.91 -8.05 -15.07
N ARG A 193 -5.04 -8.46 -14.16
CA ARG A 193 -5.30 -9.47 -13.14
C ARG A 193 -5.30 -8.95 -11.70
N GLY A 194 -5.11 -7.67 -11.51
CA GLY A 194 -5.17 -7.02 -10.21
C GLY A 194 -4.54 -5.64 -10.21
N THR A 195 -4.92 -4.83 -9.21
CA THR A 195 -4.35 -3.50 -8.99
C THR A 195 -4.25 -3.23 -7.50
N ARG A 196 -3.12 -2.64 -7.07
CA ARG A 196 -2.91 -2.14 -5.71
C ARG A 196 -2.37 -0.72 -5.75
N THR A 197 -2.64 0.02 -4.69
CA THR A 197 -2.03 1.34 -4.46
C THR A 197 -1.23 1.28 -3.17
N PHE A 198 -0.13 2.01 -3.12
CA PHE A 198 0.71 2.16 -1.93
C PHE A 198 1.38 3.53 -1.96
N THR A 199 1.91 3.97 -0.82
CA THR A 199 2.68 5.21 -0.72
C THR A 199 4.05 4.88 -0.15
N THR A 200 5.11 5.32 -0.83
CA THR A 200 6.49 5.19 -0.35
C THR A 200 6.71 6.03 0.91
N THR A 201 7.62 5.57 1.75
CA THR A 201 8.03 6.31 2.95
C THR A 201 9.04 7.42 2.58
N GLU A 202 9.47 8.19 3.55
CA GLU A 202 10.62 9.09 3.38
C GLU A 202 11.90 8.25 3.34
N SER A 203 12.90 8.62 2.54
CA SER A 203 14.22 7.98 2.56
C SER A 203 15.21 8.79 3.38
N TYR A 204 16.25 8.10 3.87
CA TYR A 204 17.36 8.79 4.55
C TYR A 204 18.04 9.77 3.59
N PRO A 205 18.39 10.97 4.04
CA PRO A 205 19.11 11.91 3.20
C PRO A 205 20.49 11.35 2.83
N ALA A 206 20.93 11.60 1.61
CA ALA A 206 22.27 11.23 1.17
C ALA A 206 23.34 11.98 1.97
N GLY A 207 24.49 11.35 2.20
CA GLY A 207 25.60 11.96 2.91
C GLY A 207 25.49 11.89 4.44
N TYR A 208 24.77 10.89 4.95
CA TYR A 208 24.67 10.57 6.37
C TYR A 208 25.15 9.14 6.64
N ASP A 209 25.83 8.96 7.77
CA ASP A 209 26.12 7.64 8.31
C ASP A 209 24.86 7.08 8.98
N ILE A 210 24.49 5.83 8.68
CA ILE A 210 23.27 5.21 9.18
C ILE A 210 23.62 4.29 10.35
N VAL A 211 23.05 4.55 11.52
CA VAL A 211 23.31 3.81 12.75
C VAL A 211 22.00 3.33 13.35
N ASN A 212 21.83 2.01 13.43
CA ASN A 212 20.67 1.42 14.10
C ASN A 212 20.83 1.48 15.62
N VAL A 213 19.84 2.01 16.32
CA VAL A 213 19.80 2.12 17.78
C VAL A 213 18.97 0.99 18.35
N SER A 214 19.60 0.07 19.10
CA SER A 214 18.91 -1.06 19.73
C SER A 214 18.19 -0.67 21.03
N ASP A 215 18.82 0.19 21.83
CA ASP A 215 18.39 0.53 23.18
C ASP A 215 19.05 1.83 23.69
N ALA A 216 18.80 2.19 24.95
CA ALA A 216 19.36 3.37 25.59
C ALA A 216 20.88 3.25 25.83
N ASP A 217 21.39 2.06 26.12
CA ASP A 217 22.83 1.84 26.35
C ASP A 217 23.61 2.09 25.07
N MET A 218 23.12 1.60 23.93
CA MET A 218 23.73 1.87 22.63
C MET A 218 23.67 3.36 22.29
N LEU A 219 22.56 4.03 22.53
CA LEU A 219 22.45 5.47 22.28
C LEU A 219 23.46 6.27 23.14
N ASN A 220 23.65 5.85 24.40
CA ASN A 220 24.66 6.43 25.27
C ASN A 220 26.09 6.19 24.75
N ASP A 221 26.39 4.99 24.23
CA ASP A 221 27.70 4.68 23.63
C ASP A 221 27.96 5.52 22.38
N ILE A 222 26.97 5.67 21.51
CA ILE A 222 27.03 6.51 20.29
C ILE A 222 27.43 7.95 20.66
N PHE A 223 26.88 8.50 21.74
CA PHE A 223 27.15 9.89 22.13
C PHE A 223 28.43 10.04 23.00
N THR A 224 28.85 8.98 23.66
CA THR A 224 30.11 8.96 24.44
C THR A 224 31.34 8.68 23.56
N ASN A 225 31.15 7.85 22.52
CA ASN A 225 32.23 7.40 21.63
C ASN A 225 31.87 7.69 20.14
N PRO A 226 31.56 8.94 19.76
CA PRO A 226 31.02 9.28 18.43
C PRO A 226 31.95 8.85 17.28
N ALA A 227 33.26 8.85 17.50
CA ALA A 227 34.24 8.43 16.49
C ALA A 227 34.09 6.99 16.00
N ASN A 228 33.39 6.10 16.76
CA ASN A 228 33.11 4.75 16.34
C ASN A 228 31.96 4.68 15.34
N TYR A 229 31.18 5.74 15.22
CA TYR A 229 29.91 5.78 14.45
C TYR A 229 29.94 6.80 13.31
N ILE A 230 30.85 7.76 13.36
CA ILE A 230 31.13 8.72 12.28
C ILE A 230 32.15 8.08 11.34
N GLN A 231 31.79 7.89 10.08
CA GLN A 231 32.69 7.36 9.05
C GLN A 231 33.13 8.47 8.09
N ASP A 232 32.54 8.51 6.88
CA ASP A 232 33.00 9.39 5.81
C ASP A 232 32.11 10.62 5.57
N ASN A 233 31.03 10.78 6.35
CA ASN A 233 29.97 11.77 6.08
C ASN A 233 30.09 13.05 6.94
N GLY A 234 31.30 13.36 7.45
CA GLY A 234 31.60 14.64 8.06
C GLY A 234 30.81 15.00 9.32
N GLY A 235 30.39 14.00 10.09
CA GLY A 235 29.61 14.16 11.32
C GLY A 235 28.07 14.22 11.09
N ASN A 236 27.60 13.91 9.91
CA ASN A 236 26.17 13.75 9.67
C ASN A 236 25.74 12.31 9.95
N VAL A 237 24.75 12.10 10.82
CA VAL A 237 24.31 10.77 11.25
C VAL A 237 22.78 10.65 11.29
N VAL A 238 22.27 9.52 10.83
CA VAL A 238 20.88 9.08 11.06
C VAL A 238 20.90 7.97 12.11
N LEU A 239 20.25 8.21 13.22
CA LEU A 239 20.02 7.24 14.29
C LEU A 239 18.67 6.59 14.07
N VAL A 240 18.66 5.32 13.68
CA VAL A 240 17.46 4.59 13.26
C VAL A 240 16.89 3.80 14.42
N PHE A 241 15.63 4.05 14.74
CA PHE A 241 14.85 3.37 15.77
C PHE A 241 13.90 2.38 15.08
N ALA A 242 13.99 1.11 15.41
CA ALA A 242 13.18 0.07 14.80
C ALA A 242 11.68 0.26 15.07
N ASN A 243 10.83 -0.08 14.11
CA ASN A 243 9.38 -0.02 14.26
C ASN A 243 8.92 -0.71 15.55
N GLY A 244 8.07 -0.04 16.33
CA GLY A 244 7.53 -0.55 17.59
C GLY A 244 8.52 -0.68 18.74
N SER A 245 9.79 -0.28 18.58
CA SER A 245 10.78 -0.28 19.65
C SER A 245 10.52 0.81 20.70
N THR A 246 11.12 0.64 21.88
CA THR A 246 11.15 1.67 22.93
C THR A 246 12.57 1.90 23.37
N THR A 247 13.05 3.14 23.21
CA THR A 247 14.34 3.60 23.72
C THR A 247 14.08 4.57 24.88
N ASP A 248 14.27 4.09 26.10
CA ASP A 248 13.93 4.78 27.35
C ASP A 248 15.19 5.24 28.07
N TYR A 249 15.42 6.56 28.08
CA TYR A 249 16.52 7.20 28.80
C TYR A 249 16.12 7.77 30.18
N MET A 250 14.88 7.58 30.59
CA MET A 250 14.33 8.17 31.84
C MET A 250 15.00 7.66 33.11
N GLY A 251 15.53 6.43 33.08
CA GLY A 251 16.23 5.83 34.21
C GLY A 251 17.65 6.35 34.42
N GLU A 252 18.23 7.05 33.44
CA GLU A 252 19.61 7.51 33.49
C GLU A 252 19.80 8.68 34.47
N SER A 253 20.98 8.74 35.09
CA SER A 253 21.31 9.77 36.09
C SER A 253 21.56 11.15 35.47
N MET A 254 21.96 11.19 34.20
CA MET A 254 22.29 12.42 33.45
C MET A 254 21.39 12.55 32.21
N GLU A 255 21.22 13.80 31.78
CA GLU A 255 20.57 14.09 30.51
C GLU A 255 21.46 13.67 29.34
N LEU A 256 20.87 13.18 28.28
CA LEU A 256 21.55 12.79 27.05
C LEU A 256 22.06 14.08 26.34
N THR A 257 23.33 14.13 25.96
CA THR A 257 23.89 15.28 25.28
C THR A 257 24.51 14.89 23.95
N ILE A 258 24.03 15.49 22.87
CA ILE A 258 24.60 15.32 21.53
C ILE A 258 25.99 15.93 21.52
N PRO A 259 27.06 15.18 21.20
CA PRO A 259 28.42 15.70 21.21
C PRO A 259 28.67 16.59 19.98
N ALA A 260 29.65 17.49 20.14
CA ALA A 260 30.04 18.43 19.08
C ALA A 260 30.61 17.79 17.80
N ASP A 261 30.95 16.51 17.88
CA ASP A 261 31.40 15.71 16.72
C ASP A 261 30.33 15.52 15.67
N PHE A 262 29.06 15.52 16.05
CA PHE A 262 27.93 15.41 15.12
C PHE A 262 27.54 16.78 14.60
N LYS A 263 27.64 16.98 13.29
CA LYS A 263 27.16 18.18 12.61
C LYS A 263 25.65 18.21 12.44
N SER A 264 25.12 17.09 11.99
CA SER A 264 23.67 16.91 11.83
C SER A 264 23.26 15.56 12.37
N VAL A 265 22.21 15.53 13.18
CA VAL A 265 21.67 14.32 13.78
C VAL A 265 20.20 14.19 13.43
N ILE A 266 19.82 13.06 12.85
CA ILE A 266 18.44 12.71 12.57
C ILE A 266 18.06 11.50 13.42
N PHE A 267 17.12 11.68 14.34
CA PHE A 267 16.47 10.61 15.08
C PHE A 267 15.31 10.10 14.20
N TRP A 268 15.49 8.94 13.60
CA TRP A 268 14.58 8.42 12.60
C TRP A 268 13.85 7.18 13.08
N GLY A 269 12.53 7.25 13.18
CA GLY A 269 11.69 6.08 13.42
C GLY A 269 11.36 5.33 12.11
N GLU A 270 11.67 4.05 12.06
CA GLU A 270 11.25 3.20 10.94
C GLU A 270 9.73 3.17 10.80
N SER A 271 9.29 3.11 9.55
CA SER A 271 7.87 2.99 9.21
C SER A 271 7.31 1.63 9.59
N GLY A 272 6.05 1.58 10.01
CA GLY A 272 5.31 0.36 10.34
C GLY A 272 4.04 0.68 11.11
N ASP A 273 3.44 -0.36 11.71
CA ASP A 273 2.14 -0.25 12.38
C ASP A 273 2.20 0.61 13.66
N THR A 274 3.37 0.72 14.27
CA THR A 274 3.55 1.43 15.55
C THR A 274 4.81 2.28 15.50
N LYS A 275 4.68 3.61 15.68
CA LYS A 275 5.87 4.49 15.77
C LYS A 275 6.77 4.05 16.92
N PRO A 276 8.12 4.08 16.73
CA PRO A 276 9.06 3.86 17.82
C PRO A 276 8.90 4.91 18.92
N VAL A 277 8.98 4.47 20.16
CA VAL A 277 8.93 5.35 21.33
C VAL A 277 10.35 5.79 21.70
N PHE A 278 10.57 7.10 21.77
CA PHE A 278 11.81 7.67 22.26
C PHE A 278 11.53 8.58 23.48
N MET A 279 12.17 8.26 24.60
CA MET A 279 12.04 8.96 25.88
C MET A 279 13.38 9.62 26.26
N PRO A 280 13.67 10.83 25.77
CA PRO A 280 15.00 11.43 25.86
C PRO A 280 15.36 12.03 27.22
N LYS A 281 14.38 12.24 28.12
CA LYS A 281 14.53 12.90 29.42
C LYS A 281 15.06 14.35 29.37
N GLY A 282 15.18 14.94 28.21
CA GLY A 282 15.74 16.28 28.04
C GLY A 282 17.06 16.22 27.25
N LEU A 283 16.95 15.94 25.95
CA LEU A 283 18.09 15.90 25.06
C LEU A 283 18.76 17.28 25.00
N SER A 284 20.04 17.34 25.40
CA SER A 284 20.88 18.52 25.27
C SER A 284 21.83 18.39 24.08
N MET A 285 22.60 19.44 23.81
CA MET A 285 23.54 19.46 22.70
C MET A 285 24.76 20.34 23.03
N ALA A 286 25.97 19.87 22.73
CA ALA A 286 27.21 20.56 22.96
C ALA A 286 27.85 20.98 21.63
N GLY A 287 28.32 22.24 21.54
CA GLY A 287 29.00 22.75 20.34
C GLY A 287 28.05 23.27 19.27
N SER A 288 28.37 23.03 18.00
CA SER A 288 27.63 23.58 16.87
C SER A 288 27.06 22.48 15.98
N HIS A 289 25.76 22.53 15.74
CA HIS A 289 25.04 21.61 14.89
C HIS A 289 24.31 22.38 13.79
N ASP A 290 24.28 21.82 12.55
CA ASP A 290 23.56 22.38 11.45
C ASP A 290 22.06 21.99 11.56
N LEU A 291 21.79 20.72 11.92
CA LEU A 291 20.44 20.17 12.01
C LEU A 291 20.30 19.17 13.16
N ILE A 292 19.21 19.29 13.90
CA ILE A 292 18.70 18.24 14.78
C ILE A 292 17.26 17.94 14.35
N ARG A 293 17.04 16.73 13.85
CA ARG A 293 15.72 16.33 13.34
C ARG A 293 15.18 15.11 14.07
N PHE A 294 13.89 15.15 14.40
CA PHE A 294 13.12 14.01 14.84
C PHE A 294 12.10 13.66 13.76
N TYR A 295 12.07 12.43 13.33
CA TYR A 295 11.16 11.98 12.29
C TYR A 295 10.48 10.67 12.66
N ASN A 296 9.14 10.62 12.51
CA ASN A 296 8.30 9.43 12.68
C ASN A 296 8.45 8.73 14.04
N LEU A 297 8.56 9.50 15.13
CA LEU A 297 8.73 9.00 16.50
C LEU A 297 7.50 9.32 17.36
N ASP A 298 7.29 8.51 18.41
CA ASP A 298 6.51 8.85 19.57
C ASP A 298 7.46 9.40 20.66
N LEU A 299 7.58 10.74 20.70
CA LEU A 299 8.44 11.46 21.63
C LEU A 299 7.70 11.70 22.93
N GLN A 300 8.11 11.08 23.99
CA GLN A 300 7.44 11.23 25.28
C GLN A 300 8.42 11.16 26.46
N ASN A 301 7.97 11.61 27.59
CA ASN A 301 8.58 11.38 28.89
C ASN A 301 7.59 10.63 29.79
N THR A 302 7.75 10.68 31.11
CA THR A 302 6.82 9.97 32.01
C THR A 302 5.68 10.86 32.49
N SER A 303 5.81 12.18 32.40
CA SER A 303 4.86 13.13 32.98
C SER A 303 4.99 14.53 32.34
N SER A 304 3.88 15.20 32.19
CA SER A 304 3.82 16.64 31.79
C SER A 304 4.25 17.60 32.92
N ALA A 305 4.61 17.09 34.08
CA ALA A 305 5.13 17.92 35.17
C ALA A 305 6.65 18.07 35.16
N ASN A 306 7.37 17.14 34.55
CA ASN A 306 8.82 17.03 34.58
C ASN A 306 9.36 16.81 33.16
N ASP A 307 10.66 17.03 33.02
CA ASP A 307 11.47 16.70 31.84
C ASP A 307 11.00 17.33 30.51
N TYR A 308 11.83 17.31 29.52
CA TYR A 308 11.66 17.99 28.24
C TYR A 308 12.01 17.01 27.11
N ILE A 309 11.55 17.29 25.90
CA ILE A 309 12.09 16.55 24.74
C ILE A 309 13.49 17.09 24.45
N VAL A 310 13.62 18.41 24.26
CA VAL A 310 14.91 19.07 24.13
C VAL A 310 15.12 20.02 25.31
N ASN A 311 16.27 19.89 25.99
CA ASN A 311 16.64 20.76 27.09
C ASN A 311 18.02 21.38 26.82
N PHE A 312 18.03 22.56 26.23
CA PHE A 312 19.25 23.29 25.87
C PHE A 312 19.89 23.88 27.15
N ASN A 313 20.80 23.14 27.79
CA ASN A 313 21.36 23.48 29.10
C ASN A 313 22.86 23.64 29.12
N VAL A 314 23.55 23.53 27.99
CA VAL A 314 24.97 23.80 27.78
C VAL A 314 25.19 24.82 26.67
N GLU A 315 26.39 25.38 26.56
CA GLU A 315 26.72 26.30 25.48
C GLU A 315 26.76 25.57 24.13
N GLY A 316 26.05 26.09 23.13
CA GLY A 316 26.01 25.51 21.79
C GLY A 316 25.14 26.30 20.81
N THR A 317 25.22 25.93 19.55
CA THR A 317 24.43 26.52 18.49
C THR A 317 23.75 25.42 17.65
N VAL A 318 22.53 25.67 17.19
CA VAL A 318 21.81 24.79 16.29
C VAL A 318 21.23 25.61 15.15
N GLY A 319 21.50 25.22 13.89
CA GLY A 319 20.91 25.87 12.72
C GLY A 319 19.42 25.64 12.66
N GLU A 320 18.99 24.40 12.81
CA GLU A 320 17.57 24.05 12.79
C GLU A 320 17.26 22.90 13.75
N ILE A 321 16.16 23.01 14.48
CA ILE A 321 15.47 21.90 15.14
C ILE A 321 14.19 21.61 14.33
N LEU A 322 14.10 20.43 13.74
CA LEU A 322 12.94 20.00 12.95
C LEU A 322 12.30 18.78 13.61
N ILE A 323 11.02 18.87 13.94
CA ILE A 323 10.23 17.74 14.44
C ILE A 323 9.10 17.49 13.43
N ASP A 324 9.14 16.37 12.75
CA ASP A 324 8.26 16.07 11.64
C ASP A 324 7.62 14.68 11.79
N ASN A 325 6.33 14.60 11.51
CA ASN A 325 5.55 13.36 11.59
C ASN A 325 5.68 12.64 12.95
N CYS A 326 5.76 13.37 14.07
CA CYS A 326 5.92 12.83 15.41
C CYS A 326 4.64 12.97 16.25
N ASN A 327 4.47 12.05 17.22
CA ASN A 327 3.59 12.30 18.36
C ASN A 327 4.46 12.85 19.49
N ILE A 328 3.98 13.85 20.23
CA ILE A 328 4.71 14.45 21.36
C ILE A 328 3.78 14.46 22.57
N SER A 329 4.20 13.83 23.67
CA SER A 329 3.32 13.72 24.83
C SER A 329 4.08 13.61 26.17
N LYS A 330 3.33 13.74 27.28
CA LYS A 330 3.81 13.53 28.65
C LYS A 330 5.13 14.27 28.95
N THR A 331 5.26 15.47 28.45
CA THR A 331 6.46 16.30 28.64
C THR A 331 6.09 17.67 29.19
N ARG A 332 6.93 18.23 30.06
CA ARG A 332 6.71 19.57 30.61
C ARG A 332 6.81 20.66 29.55
N GLY A 333 7.67 20.46 28.57
CA GLY A 333 7.85 21.31 27.41
C GLY A 333 8.56 20.62 26.28
N VAL A 334 8.36 21.06 25.04
CA VAL A 334 9.02 20.44 23.88
C VAL A 334 10.46 20.93 23.79
N VAL A 335 10.69 22.22 23.68
CA VAL A 335 12.03 22.83 23.65
C VAL A 335 12.16 23.80 24.80
N ARG A 336 13.16 23.57 25.64
CA ARG A 336 13.51 24.48 26.73
C ARG A 336 14.93 24.99 26.53
N VAL A 337 15.13 26.29 26.75
CA VAL A 337 16.45 26.88 26.90
C VAL A 337 16.70 27.21 28.37
N GLN A 338 17.63 26.51 28.99
CA GLN A 338 18.03 26.71 30.39
C GLN A 338 19.16 27.73 30.50
N SER A 339 19.40 28.27 31.71
CA SER A 339 20.36 29.34 31.94
C SER A 339 21.78 29.08 31.44
N ASP A 340 22.21 27.83 31.49
CA ASP A 340 23.56 27.45 31.04
C ASP A 340 23.68 27.36 29.51
N GLY A 341 22.57 27.19 28.80
CA GLY A 341 22.48 27.28 27.36
C GLY A 341 22.40 28.68 26.78
N ALA A 342 22.45 29.71 27.65
CA ALA A 342 22.28 31.13 27.29
C ALA A 342 23.31 31.70 26.33
N LYS A 343 24.43 31.03 26.15
CA LYS A 343 25.53 31.48 25.28
C LYS A 343 25.44 30.91 23.86
N GLY A 344 24.27 30.42 23.48
CA GLY A 344 24.08 29.79 22.20
C GLY A 344 22.99 30.46 21.36
N SER A 345 22.62 29.78 20.27
CA SER A 345 21.53 30.18 19.41
C SER A 345 20.83 28.96 18.78
N ILE A 346 19.55 29.13 18.44
CA ILE A 346 18.82 28.26 17.55
C ILE A 346 18.36 29.11 16.36
N GLY A 347 18.70 28.72 15.14
CA GLY A 347 18.32 29.44 13.92
C GLY A 347 16.86 29.33 13.59
N SER A 348 16.28 28.13 13.75
CA SER A 348 14.83 27.91 13.60
C SER A 348 14.35 26.68 14.38
N ILE A 349 13.07 26.67 14.72
CA ILE A 349 12.35 25.52 15.28
C ILE A 349 11.11 25.29 14.40
N ASN A 350 11.08 24.16 13.73
CA ASN A 350 9.96 23.76 12.88
C ASN A 350 9.32 22.49 13.45
N ILE A 351 7.99 22.53 13.63
CA ILE A 351 7.19 21.37 14.08
C ILE A 351 6.09 21.16 13.03
N ASP A 352 6.20 20.09 12.29
CA ASP A 352 5.34 19.82 11.14
C ASP A 352 4.69 18.43 11.23
N ASN A 353 3.45 18.29 10.78
CA ASN A 353 2.69 17.04 10.79
C ASN A 353 2.69 16.29 12.16
N CYS A 354 2.73 17.02 13.27
CA CYS A 354 2.86 16.46 14.61
C CYS A 354 1.54 16.51 15.38
N VAL A 355 1.36 15.52 16.27
CA VAL A 355 0.26 15.50 17.25
C VAL A 355 0.84 15.77 18.63
N LEU A 356 0.41 16.86 19.27
CA LEU A 356 0.86 17.28 20.59
C LEU A 356 -0.26 17.07 21.61
N THR A 357 0.00 16.26 22.65
CA THR A 357 -0.95 15.97 23.72
C THR A 357 -0.23 15.98 25.08
N ASP A 358 -0.92 16.31 26.17
CA ASP A 358 -0.36 16.31 27.53
C ASP A 358 0.97 17.05 27.62
N ILE A 359 1.01 18.27 27.09
CA ILE A 359 2.15 19.17 27.20
C ILE A 359 1.97 20.06 28.44
N GLY A 360 2.99 20.11 29.28
CA GLY A 360 2.95 20.82 30.54
C GLY A 360 3.10 22.34 30.42
N SER A 361 3.41 22.96 31.55
CA SER A 361 3.38 24.41 31.71
C SER A 361 4.41 25.21 30.88
N TYR A 362 5.37 24.54 30.26
CA TYR A 362 6.40 25.20 29.46
C TYR A 362 6.07 25.21 27.97
N GLY A 363 5.02 24.53 27.55
CA GLY A 363 4.52 24.58 26.18
C GLY A 363 5.52 24.09 25.13
N VAL A 364 5.46 24.65 23.94
CA VAL A 364 6.33 24.25 22.81
C VAL A 364 7.73 24.82 22.95
N LEU A 365 7.86 26.09 23.33
CA LEU A 365 9.15 26.73 23.54
C LEU A 365 9.16 27.52 24.84
N GLN A 366 10.18 27.33 25.64
CA GLN A 366 10.40 28.08 26.85
C GLN A 366 11.86 28.53 26.96
N THR A 367 12.06 29.83 27.01
CA THR A 367 13.37 30.45 27.33
C THR A 367 13.21 31.45 28.46
N LYS A 368 14.18 31.43 29.40
CA LYS A 368 14.24 32.36 30.54
C LYS A 368 15.46 33.20 30.55
N VAL A 369 16.28 33.11 29.51
CA VAL A 369 17.60 33.72 29.47
C VAL A 369 17.69 34.90 28.55
N SER A 370 18.32 35.97 29.02
CA SER A 370 18.74 37.10 28.18
C SER A 370 19.97 36.73 27.38
N GLY A 371 20.03 37.11 26.10
CA GLY A 371 21.19 36.86 25.25
C GLY A 371 21.18 35.59 24.42
N PHE A 372 20.11 34.77 24.55
CA PHE A 372 19.86 33.66 23.61
C PHE A 372 19.17 34.22 22.36
N THR A 373 19.61 33.79 21.20
CA THR A 373 19.06 34.20 19.90
C THR A 373 18.23 33.05 19.29
N LEU A 374 17.01 33.37 18.82
CA LEU A 374 16.14 32.48 18.08
C LEU A 374 15.75 33.16 16.77
#